data_58f39c996a6b1687c7ea9b0548242ffb
#
_entry.id   58f39c996a6b1687c7ea9b0548242ffb
#
_cell.length_a   1.000
_cell.length_b   1.000
_cell.length_c   1.000
_cell.angle_alpha   90.00
_cell.angle_beta   90.00
_cell.angle_gamma   90.00
#
_symmetry.space_group_name_H-M   'P 1'
#
loop_
_entity.id
_entity.type
_entity.pdbx_description
1 polymer ?
#
loop_
_entity_poly.entity_id
_entity_poly.type
_entity_poly.pdbx_seq_one_letter_code
_entity_poly.pdbx_strand_id
1 'polypeptide(L)'
;MLFNEKVFTYNNIKQSNRNPLLYTMNGADGLKTGHTNESGYGLIGSINKNNRRVSIIINGLNSKKKRTFESKRLFNIVFRETALLSLFNNQKSLAKANVWLGKEAQIDLVAQQPFKKIVSPVEFNKTKIKLKWMDPISAPISKGDIVGEIFIKIPGKKIIKEKLISAQNVEIMSSFMRVKSMLKFLLYGDLVAR
;
A
#
# COMPACT_ATOMS: atom_id res chain seq x y z
N MET A 1 15.70 18.85 -2.28
CA MET A 1 15.31 18.78 -0.85
C MET A 1 16.56 19.07 -0.02
N LEU A 2 16.61 20.16 0.74
CA LEU A 2 17.84 20.70 1.37
C LEU A 2 18.53 19.74 2.37
N PHE A 3 17.79 18.84 3.01
CA PHE A 3 18.34 17.98 4.07
C PHE A 3 19.24 16.85 3.57
N ASN A 4 19.20 16.50 2.29
CA ASN A 4 20.02 15.43 1.71
C ASN A 4 21.34 15.93 1.10
N GLU A 5 21.54 17.25 1.03
CA GLU A 5 22.77 17.81 0.54
C GLU A 5 23.93 17.48 1.48
N LYS A 6 24.99 16.89 0.93
CA LYS A 6 26.17 16.49 1.71
C LYS A 6 27.08 17.66 2.02
N VAL A 7 27.09 18.68 1.17
CA VAL A 7 27.96 19.85 1.30
C VAL A 7 27.15 21.07 0.94
N PHE A 8 27.31 22.12 1.71
CA PHE A 8 26.72 23.43 1.47
C PHE A 8 27.80 24.52 1.58
N THR A 9 27.80 25.46 0.67
CA THR A 9 28.72 26.60 0.68
C THR A 9 27.89 27.88 0.82
N TYR A 10 28.20 28.65 1.82
CA TYR A 10 27.60 29.97 2.06
C TYR A 10 28.69 30.96 2.47
N ASN A 11 28.65 32.14 1.89
CA ASN A 11 29.65 33.20 2.13
C ASN A 11 31.12 32.68 2.05
N ASN A 12 31.41 31.91 0.99
CA ASN A 12 32.68 31.23 0.75
C ASN A 12 33.12 30.20 1.82
N ILE A 13 32.27 29.88 2.77
CA ILE A 13 32.52 28.87 3.80
C ILE A 13 31.86 27.55 3.39
N LYS A 14 32.67 26.54 3.09
CA LYS A 14 32.20 25.19 2.75
C LYS A 14 31.99 24.38 4.03
N GLN A 15 30.77 23.86 4.20
CA GLN A 15 30.38 23.04 5.35
C GLN A 15 29.83 21.69 4.91
N SER A 16 30.28 20.63 5.58
CA SER A 16 29.71 19.29 5.39
C SER A 16 28.49 19.09 6.26
N ASN A 17 27.51 18.36 5.74
CA ASN A 17 26.35 17.98 6.52
C ASN A 17 26.78 17.09 7.70
N ARG A 18 26.28 17.40 8.90
CA ARG A 18 26.63 16.68 10.13
C ARG A 18 25.86 15.36 10.32
N ASN A 19 24.90 15.06 9.43
CA ASN A 19 24.14 13.82 9.47
C ASN A 19 24.98 12.66 8.92
N PRO A 20 25.43 11.71 9.75
CA PRO A 20 26.29 10.62 9.31
C PRO A 20 25.61 9.62 8.40
N LEU A 21 24.27 9.56 8.43
CA LEU A 21 23.49 8.62 7.60
C LEU A 21 23.64 8.91 6.12
N LEU A 22 23.76 10.19 5.72
CA LEU A 22 23.92 10.60 4.33
C LEU A 22 25.18 10.02 3.66
N TYR A 23 26.19 9.67 4.46
CA TYR A 23 27.47 9.12 4.00
C TYR A 23 27.55 7.60 4.14
N THR A 24 26.67 6.99 4.94
CA THR A 24 26.85 5.61 5.39
C THR A 24 25.67 4.70 5.11
N MET A 25 24.51 5.27 4.73
CA MET A 25 23.30 4.48 4.47
C MET A 25 22.62 4.89 3.16
N ASN A 26 22.41 3.91 2.30
CA ASN A 26 21.71 4.16 1.02
C ASN A 26 20.25 4.55 1.25
N GLY A 27 19.80 5.58 0.50
CA GLY A 27 18.44 6.12 0.62
C GLY A 27 18.25 7.11 1.78
N ALA A 28 19.31 7.42 2.55
CA ALA A 28 19.26 8.46 3.57
C ALA A 28 19.05 9.85 2.93
N ASP A 29 18.06 10.59 3.42
CA ASP A 29 17.67 11.89 2.87
C ASP A 29 17.42 12.99 3.93
N GLY A 30 17.77 12.72 5.18
CA GLY A 30 17.66 13.69 6.27
C GLY A 30 17.76 13.07 7.67
N LEU A 31 17.49 13.82 8.74
CA LEU A 31 17.04 15.20 8.74
C LEU A 31 18.01 16.11 9.52
N LYS A 32 18.14 15.92 10.87
CA LYS A 32 18.84 16.85 11.74
C LYS A 32 19.62 16.15 12.84
N THR A 33 20.78 16.68 13.15
CA THR A 33 21.57 16.30 14.34
C THR A 33 21.45 17.37 15.41
N GLY A 34 21.47 16.96 16.68
CA GLY A 34 21.49 17.83 17.84
C GLY A 34 22.58 17.43 18.83
N HIS A 35 22.98 18.37 19.69
CA HIS A 35 23.83 18.13 20.84
C HIS A 35 23.72 19.28 21.83
N THR A 36 23.50 18.96 23.11
CA THR A 36 23.76 19.84 24.23
C THR A 36 24.50 19.03 25.31
N ASN A 37 25.11 19.71 26.27
CA ASN A 37 25.83 19.01 27.37
C ASN A 37 24.86 18.21 28.24
N GLU A 38 23.63 18.72 28.44
CA GLU A 38 22.61 18.10 29.28
C GLU A 38 21.93 16.93 28.56
N SER A 39 21.58 17.11 27.26
CA SER A 39 20.79 16.11 26.52
C SER A 39 21.60 15.15 25.66
N GLY A 40 22.93 15.31 25.63
CA GLY A 40 23.83 14.46 24.82
C GLY A 40 23.64 14.62 23.31
N TYR A 41 24.08 13.61 22.57
CA TYR A 41 24.01 13.60 21.10
C TYR A 41 22.70 13.00 20.62
N GLY A 42 21.99 13.75 19.77
CA GLY A 42 20.73 13.32 19.15
C GLY A 42 20.77 13.32 17.62
N LEU A 43 19.83 12.59 17.04
CA LEU A 43 19.60 12.53 15.59
C LEU A 43 18.12 12.29 15.31
N ILE A 44 17.59 13.05 14.37
CA ILE A 44 16.38 12.68 13.61
C ILE A 44 16.87 12.20 12.25
N GLY A 45 16.71 10.92 11.96
CA GLY A 45 17.14 10.29 10.72
C GLY A 45 15.96 9.92 9.85
N SER A 46 16.11 9.99 8.53
CA SER A 46 15.14 9.55 7.54
C SER A 46 15.84 8.79 6.42
N ILE A 47 15.27 7.63 6.06
CA ILE A 47 15.71 6.80 4.94
C ILE A 47 14.48 6.42 4.12
N ASN A 48 14.55 6.67 2.81
CA ASN A 48 13.57 6.20 1.83
C ASN A 48 14.18 5.07 1.00
N LYS A 49 13.66 3.86 1.17
CA LYS A 49 14.14 2.67 0.47
C LYS A 49 12.95 1.79 0.05
N ASN A 50 12.92 1.35 -1.21
CA ASN A 50 11.87 0.47 -1.75
C ASN A 50 10.45 1.03 -1.51
N ASN A 51 10.22 2.29 -1.85
CA ASN A 51 8.96 3.02 -1.65
C ASN A 51 8.46 3.06 -0.19
N ARG A 52 9.37 2.81 0.76
CA ARG A 52 9.10 2.87 2.19
C ARG A 52 10.00 3.88 2.86
N ARG A 53 9.40 4.89 3.48
CA ARG A 53 10.09 5.84 4.34
C ARG A 53 10.08 5.35 5.78
N VAL A 54 11.24 5.34 6.40
CA VAL A 54 11.43 5.10 7.83
C VAL A 54 12.08 6.32 8.42
N SER A 55 11.55 6.81 9.53
CA SER A 55 12.16 7.88 10.33
C SER A 55 12.41 7.39 11.74
N ILE A 56 13.56 7.74 12.30
CA ILE A 56 13.91 7.45 13.69
C ILE A 56 14.26 8.74 14.42
N ILE A 57 14.02 8.74 15.71
CA ILE A 57 14.44 9.79 16.63
C ILE A 57 15.23 9.11 17.74
N ILE A 58 16.47 9.55 17.95
CA ILE A 58 17.33 9.11 19.05
C ILE A 58 17.91 10.33 19.78
N ASN A 59 18.09 10.21 21.07
CA ASN A 59 18.69 11.25 21.89
C ASN A 59 19.45 10.64 23.08
N GLY A 60 20.18 11.44 23.82
CA GLY A 60 20.85 11.02 25.04
C GLY A 60 22.13 10.22 24.85
N LEU A 61 22.73 10.23 23.66
CA LEU A 61 23.91 9.43 23.38
C LEU A 61 25.20 10.17 23.77
N ASN A 62 26.18 9.43 24.31
CA ASN A 62 27.39 9.99 24.93
C ASN A 62 28.44 10.47 23.91
N SER A 63 28.28 10.17 22.60
CA SER A 63 29.28 10.60 21.60
C SER A 63 28.68 10.61 20.18
N LYS A 64 29.33 11.38 19.28
CA LYS A 64 29.05 11.37 17.83
C LYS A 64 29.16 9.95 17.24
N LYS A 65 30.19 9.18 17.68
CA LYS A 65 30.43 7.81 17.21
C LYS A 65 29.27 6.88 17.63
N LYS A 66 28.84 6.97 18.88
CA LYS A 66 27.70 6.17 19.41
C LYS A 66 26.39 6.55 18.74
N ARG A 67 26.12 7.84 18.49
CA ARG A 67 24.99 8.32 17.71
C ARG A 67 24.95 7.69 16.30
N THR A 68 26.09 7.70 15.59
CA THR A 68 26.20 7.09 14.26
C THR A 68 25.95 5.59 14.31
N PHE A 69 26.53 4.89 15.27
CA PHE A 69 26.40 3.45 15.43
C PHE A 69 24.94 3.05 15.73
N GLU A 70 24.31 3.67 16.73
CA GLU A 70 22.95 3.32 17.14
C GLU A 70 21.91 3.69 16.07
N SER A 71 22.05 4.82 15.39
CA SER A 71 21.15 5.15 14.29
C SER A 71 21.20 4.13 13.15
N LYS A 72 22.38 3.69 12.75
CA LYS A 72 22.55 2.63 11.74
C LYS A 72 21.96 1.31 12.21
N ARG A 73 22.23 0.93 13.47
CA ARG A 73 21.72 -0.30 14.06
C ARG A 73 20.19 -0.35 14.05
N LEU A 74 19.53 0.75 14.46
CA LEU A 74 18.07 0.83 14.46
C LEU A 74 17.47 0.74 13.05
N PHE A 75 18.00 1.47 12.08
CA PHE A 75 17.54 1.36 10.69
C PHE A 75 17.70 -0.06 10.14
N ASN A 76 18.84 -0.70 10.39
CA ASN A 76 19.08 -2.07 9.96
C ASN A 76 18.08 -3.05 10.59
N ILE A 77 17.77 -2.91 11.88
CA ILE A 77 16.75 -3.70 12.57
C ILE A 77 15.38 -3.49 11.90
N VAL A 78 14.95 -2.23 11.74
CA VAL A 78 13.63 -1.93 11.17
C VAL A 78 13.50 -2.47 9.75
N PHE A 79 14.51 -2.30 8.89
CA PHE A 79 14.44 -2.80 7.51
C PHE A 79 14.56 -4.33 7.41
N ARG A 80 15.20 -5.00 8.38
CA ARG A 80 15.30 -6.45 8.44
C ARG A 80 14.06 -7.11 9.01
N GLU A 81 13.54 -6.56 10.11
CA GLU A 81 12.47 -7.19 10.89
C GLU A 81 11.06 -6.81 10.41
N THR A 82 10.95 -5.80 9.54
CA THR A 82 9.64 -5.33 9.08
C THR A 82 9.59 -5.10 7.57
N ALA A 83 8.43 -5.36 6.97
CA ALA A 83 8.12 -5.09 5.57
C ALA A 83 6.83 -4.26 5.45
N LEU A 84 6.69 -3.47 4.39
CA LEU A 84 5.46 -2.77 4.07
C LEU A 84 4.61 -3.66 3.15
N LEU A 85 3.55 -4.24 3.69
CA LEU A 85 2.51 -4.89 2.91
C LEU A 85 1.64 -3.80 2.29
N SER A 86 1.78 -3.61 0.99
CA SER A 86 1.01 -2.62 0.21
C SER A 86 0.22 -3.35 -0.86
N LEU A 87 -1.11 -3.33 -0.74
CA LEU A 87 -2.04 -4.05 -1.60
C LEU A 87 -3.02 -3.06 -2.23
N PHE A 88 -3.56 -3.43 -3.39
CA PHE A 88 -4.64 -2.70 -4.07
C PHE A 88 -4.29 -1.26 -4.44
N ASN A 89 -3.03 -1.03 -4.81
CA ASN A 89 -2.62 0.27 -5.34
C ASN A 89 -3.22 0.47 -6.75
N ASN A 90 -3.61 1.72 -7.05
CA ASN A 90 -3.96 2.18 -8.39
C ASN A 90 -5.22 1.55 -9.02
N GLN A 91 -6.22 1.17 -8.25
CA GLN A 91 -7.51 0.65 -8.76
C GLN A 91 -7.34 -0.45 -9.85
N LYS A 92 -6.26 -1.23 -9.76
CA LYS A 92 -6.06 -2.36 -10.66
C LYS A 92 -7.17 -3.39 -10.46
N SER A 93 -7.72 -3.91 -11.57
CA SER A 93 -8.68 -5.00 -11.53
C SER A 93 -8.13 -6.20 -10.75
N LEU A 94 -8.90 -6.65 -9.78
CA LEU A 94 -8.59 -7.81 -8.93
C LEU A 94 -9.26 -9.08 -9.44
N ALA A 95 -10.45 -8.93 -10.05
CA ALA A 95 -11.23 -10.00 -10.65
C ALA A 95 -12.22 -9.41 -11.66
N LYS A 96 -12.81 -10.28 -12.46
CA LYS A 96 -13.98 -9.97 -13.30
C LYS A 96 -15.18 -10.72 -12.76
N ALA A 97 -16.32 -10.04 -12.68
CA ALA A 97 -17.62 -10.64 -12.34
C ALA A 97 -18.57 -10.62 -13.54
N ASN A 98 -19.39 -11.64 -13.67
CA ASN A 98 -20.44 -11.68 -14.66
C ASN A 98 -21.58 -10.75 -14.25
N VAL A 99 -22.23 -10.14 -15.25
CA VAL A 99 -23.37 -9.25 -15.02
C VAL A 99 -24.64 -9.89 -15.58
N TRP A 100 -25.67 -9.92 -14.75
CA TRP A 100 -27.00 -10.39 -15.12
C TRP A 100 -27.87 -9.23 -15.63
N LEU A 101 -28.43 -9.37 -16.84
CA LEU A 101 -29.29 -8.40 -17.49
C LEU A 101 -28.69 -7.00 -17.72
N GLY A 102 -27.36 -6.90 -17.74
CA GLY A 102 -26.63 -5.67 -18.07
C GLY A 102 -26.26 -5.57 -19.53
N LYS A 103 -26.04 -4.34 -20.03
CA LYS A 103 -25.52 -4.11 -21.38
C LYS A 103 -24.14 -4.72 -21.57
N GLU A 104 -23.30 -4.68 -20.55
CA GLU A 104 -21.99 -5.34 -20.48
C GLU A 104 -22.13 -6.70 -19.78
N ALA A 105 -21.47 -7.73 -20.35
CA ALA A 105 -21.51 -9.09 -19.82
C ALA A 105 -20.64 -9.27 -18.58
N GLN A 106 -19.61 -8.44 -18.40
CA GLN A 106 -18.66 -8.51 -17.28
C GLN A 106 -18.24 -7.14 -16.82
N ILE A 107 -17.87 -7.04 -15.54
CA ILE A 107 -17.30 -5.84 -14.93
C ILE A 107 -15.98 -6.18 -14.23
N ASP A 108 -15.09 -5.18 -14.15
CA ASP A 108 -13.91 -5.25 -13.34
C ASP A 108 -14.23 -4.90 -11.89
N LEU A 109 -13.71 -5.73 -10.98
CA LEU A 109 -13.82 -5.54 -9.54
C LEU A 109 -12.51 -4.99 -8.98
N VAL A 110 -12.61 -3.92 -8.18
CA VAL A 110 -11.45 -3.26 -7.57
C VAL A 110 -11.65 -3.09 -6.06
N ALA A 111 -10.58 -2.91 -5.32
CA ALA A 111 -10.69 -2.54 -3.90
C ALA A 111 -11.12 -1.08 -3.78
N GLN A 112 -11.98 -0.79 -2.80
CA GLN A 112 -12.43 0.58 -2.53
C GLN A 112 -11.29 1.50 -2.14
N GLN A 113 -10.31 0.98 -1.38
CA GLN A 113 -9.16 1.74 -0.90
C GLN A 113 -7.86 0.93 -0.97
N PRO A 114 -6.70 1.59 -1.13
CA PRO A 114 -5.42 0.92 -0.99
C PRO A 114 -5.22 0.46 0.46
N PHE A 115 -4.69 -0.75 0.63
CA PHE A 115 -4.38 -1.30 1.94
C PHE A 115 -2.88 -1.23 2.19
N LYS A 116 -2.46 -0.68 3.34
CA LYS A 116 -1.06 -0.63 3.76
C LYS A 116 -0.92 -1.06 5.22
N LYS A 117 0.03 -1.95 5.50
CA LYS A 117 0.32 -2.40 6.87
C LYS A 117 1.79 -2.78 7.02
N ILE A 118 2.37 -2.44 8.16
CA ILE A 118 3.70 -2.95 8.53
C ILE A 118 3.53 -4.36 9.11
N VAL A 119 4.30 -5.28 8.57
CA VAL A 119 4.29 -6.70 8.95
C VAL A 119 5.72 -7.22 9.03
N SER A 120 5.95 -8.38 9.62
CA SER A 120 7.25 -9.06 9.51
C SER A 120 7.43 -9.65 8.10
N PRO A 121 8.67 -9.95 7.65
CA PRO A 121 8.91 -10.62 6.38
C PRO A 121 8.20 -11.98 6.27
N VAL A 122 8.09 -12.72 7.35
CA VAL A 122 7.36 -14.00 7.40
C VAL A 122 5.86 -13.79 7.19
N GLU A 123 5.26 -12.82 7.88
CA GLU A 123 3.84 -12.46 7.69
C GLU A 123 3.60 -11.97 6.26
N PHE A 124 4.51 -11.14 5.70
CA PHE A 124 4.42 -10.66 4.33
C PHE A 124 4.30 -11.82 3.32
N ASN A 125 5.24 -12.78 3.39
CA ASN A 125 5.30 -13.91 2.46
C ASN A 125 4.15 -14.90 2.63
N LYS A 126 3.55 -14.99 3.81
CA LYS A 126 2.45 -15.92 4.14
C LYS A 126 1.06 -15.26 4.13
N THR A 127 0.96 -13.98 3.80
CA THR A 127 -0.32 -13.29 3.67
C THR A 127 -1.12 -13.87 2.51
N LYS A 128 -2.40 -14.19 2.76
CA LYS A 128 -3.33 -14.70 1.74
C LYS A 128 -4.47 -13.71 1.55
N ILE A 129 -4.88 -13.54 0.30
CA ILE A 129 -6.01 -12.70 -0.09
C ILE A 129 -7.07 -13.60 -0.69
N LYS A 130 -8.33 -13.45 -0.26
CA LYS A 130 -9.49 -14.13 -0.81
C LYS A 130 -10.55 -13.08 -1.14
N LEU A 131 -11.10 -13.15 -2.35
CA LEU A 131 -12.21 -12.32 -2.78
C LEU A 131 -13.50 -13.14 -2.65
N LYS A 132 -14.60 -12.48 -2.27
CA LYS A 132 -15.93 -13.07 -2.22
C LYS A 132 -16.95 -12.06 -2.74
N TRP A 133 -17.71 -12.46 -3.73
CA TRP A 133 -18.85 -11.70 -4.28
C TRP A 133 -19.95 -12.67 -4.73
N MET A 134 -21.13 -12.15 -5.01
CA MET A 134 -22.18 -12.91 -5.67
C MET A 134 -21.99 -12.82 -7.18
N ASP A 135 -21.94 -13.94 -7.87
CA ASP A 135 -21.79 -14.02 -9.32
C ASP A 135 -22.93 -14.85 -9.92
N PRO A 136 -23.73 -14.30 -10.84
CA PRO A 136 -23.59 -12.98 -11.46
C PRO A 136 -24.14 -11.83 -10.60
N ILE A 137 -23.68 -10.59 -10.88
CA ILE A 137 -24.18 -9.35 -10.27
C ILE A 137 -25.29 -8.79 -11.14
N SER A 138 -26.45 -8.45 -10.56
CA SER A 138 -27.58 -7.93 -11.32
C SER A 138 -27.40 -6.45 -11.69
N ALA A 139 -27.66 -6.10 -12.96
CA ALA A 139 -27.73 -4.72 -13.39
C ALA A 139 -29.06 -4.05 -12.92
N PRO A 140 -29.10 -2.70 -12.75
CA PRO A 140 -28.02 -1.75 -13.04
C PRO A 140 -26.94 -1.74 -11.94
N ILE A 141 -25.72 -1.38 -12.32
CA ILE A 141 -24.58 -1.29 -11.42
C ILE A 141 -23.94 0.08 -11.61
N SER A 142 -23.64 0.78 -10.52
CA SER A 142 -22.93 2.04 -10.55
C SER A 142 -21.47 1.83 -10.17
N LYS A 143 -20.58 2.62 -10.78
CA LYS A 143 -19.18 2.65 -10.36
C LYS A 143 -19.08 3.01 -8.88
N GLY A 144 -18.37 2.17 -8.11
CA GLY A 144 -18.25 2.34 -6.66
C GLY A 144 -19.25 1.54 -5.85
N ASP A 145 -20.26 0.90 -6.47
CA ASP A 145 -21.17 0.00 -5.76
C ASP A 145 -20.40 -1.14 -5.10
N ILE A 146 -20.76 -1.43 -3.84
CA ILE A 146 -20.17 -2.54 -3.09
C ILE A 146 -20.78 -3.83 -3.61
N VAL A 147 -19.96 -4.67 -4.23
CA VAL A 147 -20.38 -5.93 -4.83
C VAL A 147 -19.83 -7.16 -4.11
N GLY A 148 -18.94 -6.96 -3.15
CA GLY A 148 -18.36 -8.05 -2.40
C GLY A 148 -17.38 -7.61 -1.30
N GLU A 149 -16.64 -8.58 -0.80
CA GLU A 149 -15.65 -8.40 0.26
C GLU A 149 -14.29 -8.98 -0.14
N ILE A 150 -13.23 -8.34 0.33
CA ILE A 150 -11.84 -8.79 0.27
C ILE A 150 -11.45 -9.27 1.66
N PHE A 151 -10.98 -10.50 1.79
CA PHE A 151 -10.47 -11.06 3.05
C PHE A 151 -8.95 -11.12 2.99
N ILE A 152 -8.29 -10.41 3.88
CA ILE A 152 -6.83 -10.41 4.02
C ILE A 152 -6.48 -11.19 5.27
N LYS A 153 -5.85 -12.36 5.10
CA LYS A 153 -5.41 -13.23 6.19
C LYS A 153 -3.90 -13.10 6.37
N ILE A 154 -3.48 -12.35 7.41
CA ILE A 154 -2.10 -12.25 7.86
C ILE A 154 -1.91 -13.29 8.98
N PRO A 155 -0.83 -14.12 8.95
CA PRO A 155 -0.58 -15.09 10.00
C PRO A 155 -0.57 -14.48 11.40
N GLY A 156 -1.20 -15.14 12.37
CA GLY A 156 -1.28 -14.67 13.76
C GLY A 156 -2.17 -13.45 13.99
N LYS A 157 -2.86 -12.92 12.97
CA LYS A 157 -3.76 -11.77 13.10
C LYS A 157 -5.19 -12.11 12.73
N LYS A 158 -6.15 -11.34 13.24
CA LYS A 158 -7.55 -11.43 12.82
C LYS A 158 -7.68 -11.15 11.34
N ILE A 159 -8.63 -11.79 10.67
CA ILE A 159 -8.93 -11.53 9.26
C ILE A 159 -9.39 -10.07 9.11
N ILE A 160 -8.77 -9.36 8.18
CA ILE A 160 -9.15 -7.99 7.83
C ILE A 160 -10.08 -8.10 6.63
N LYS A 161 -11.18 -7.35 6.67
CA LYS A 161 -12.17 -7.26 5.60
C LYS A 161 -12.10 -5.88 4.98
N GLU A 162 -12.04 -5.84 3.65
CA GLU A 162 -12.11 -4.63 2.83
C GLU A 162 -13.23 -4.77 1.81
N LYS A 163 -13.74 -3.65 1.30
CA LYS A 163 -14.83 -3.64 0.34
C LYS A 163 -14.32 -3.87 -1.08
N LEU A 164 -15.00 -4.75 -1.80
CA LEU A 164 -14.82 -4.99 -3.23
C LEU A 164 -15.93 -4.22 -3.98
N ILE A 165 -15.54 -3.34 -4.90
CA ILE A 165 -16.46 -2.45 -5.59
C ILE A 165 -16.37 -2.61 -7.12
N SER A 166 -17.44 -2.18 -7.82
CA SER A 166 -17.45 -2.06 -9.28
C SER A 166 -16.54 -0.94 -9.75
N ALA A 167 -15.71 -1.20 -10.76
CA ALA A 167 -14.86 -0.20 -11.39
C ALA A 167 -15.60 0.67 -12.42
N GLN A 168 -16.80 0.27 -12.86
CA GLN A 168 -17.52 0.88 -13.96
C GLN A 168 -19.04 0.87 -13.74
N ASN A 169 -19.75 1.68 -14.54
CA ASN A 169 -21.21 1.66 -14.59
C ASN A 169 -21.66 0.59 -15.57
N VAL A 170 -22.76 -0.08 -15.27
CA VAL A 170 -23.45 -0.98 -16.20
C VAL A 170 -24.95 -0.67 -16.19
N GLU A 171 -25.45 -0.27 -17.33
CA GLU A 171 -26.87 -0.05 -17.52
C GLU A 171 -27.61 -1.38 -17.73
N ILE A 172 -28.89 -1.39 -17.37
CA ILE A 172 -29.76 -2.53 -17.66
C ILE A 172 -30.03 -2.64 -19.18
N MET A 173 -30.03 -3.85 -19.71
CA MET A 173 -30.40 -4.04 -21.13
C MET A 173 -31.86 -3.68 -21.40
N SER A 174 -32.18 -3.42 -22.68
CA SER A 174 -33.56 -3.13 -23.12
C SER A 174 -34.50 -4.28 -22.75
N SER A 175 -35.81 -3.97 -22.60
CA SER A 175 -36.82 -4.95 -22.21
C SER A 175 -36.89 -6.16 -23.16
N PHE A 176 -36.75 -5.94 -24.47
CA PHE A 176 -36.71 -7.01 -25.46
C PHE A 176 -35.49 -7.94 -25.28
N MET A 177 -34.30 -7.38 -25.06
CA MET A 177 -33.07 -8.16 -24.82
C MET A 177 -33.15 -8.94 -23.50
N ARG A 178 -33.78 -8.37 -22.47
CA ARG A 178 -33.99 -9.07 -21.18
C ARG A 178 -34.82 -10.35 -21.36
N VAL A 179 -35.94 -10.27 -22.06
CA VAL A 179 -36.81 -11.43 -22.34
C VAL A 179 -36.02 -12.51 -23.12
N LYS A 180 -35.27 -12.10 -24.14
CA LYS A 180 -34.44 -13.01 -24.94
C LYS A 180 -33.36 -13.70 -24.07
N SER A 181 -32.70 -12.96 -23.20
CA SER A 181 -31.67 -13.50 -22.28
C SER A 181 -32.28 -14.46 -21.25
N MET A 182 -33.46 -14.15 -20.71
CA MET A 182 -34.17 -15.03 -19.77
C MET A 182 -34.62 -16.34 -20.44
N LEU A 183 -35.15 -16.29 -21.66
CA LEU A 183 -35.51 -17.48 -22.44
C LEU A 183 -34.30 -18.33 -22.75
N LYS A 184 -33.18 -17.70 -23.14
CA LYS A 184 -31.93 -18.39 -23.41
C LYS A 184 -31.40 -19.09 -22.15
N PHE A 185 -31.45 -18.44 -20.99
CA PHE A 185 -31.09 -19.03 -19.71
C PHE A 185 -31.96 -20.23 -19.35
N LEU A 186 -33.28 -20.12 -19.56
CA LEU A 186 -34.22 -21.20 -19.29
C LEU A 186 -33.98 -22.45 -20.18
N LEU A 187 -33.56 -22.24 -21.43
CA LEU A 187 -33.36 -23.31 -22.41
C LEU A 187 -31.96 -23.95 -22.30
N TYR A 188 -30.94 -23.18 -21.99
CA TYR A 188 -29.52 -23.59 -22.09
C TYR A 188 -28.75 -23.48 -20.80
N GLY A 189 -29.33 -22.90 -19.74
CA GLY A 189 -28.63 -22.70 -18.45
C GLY A 189 -27.44 -21.70 -18.52
N ASP A 190 -27.34 -20.95 -19.61
CA ASP A 190 -26.20 -20.07 -19.87
C ASP A 190 -26.47 -18.67 -19.30
N LEU A 191 -25.75 -18.30 -18.24
CA LEU A 191 -25.89 -17.01 -17.53
C LEU A 191 -25.26 -15.84 -18.31
N VAL A 192 -24.41 -16.15 -19.30
CA VAL A 192 -23.68 -15.12 -20.07
C VAL A 192 -24.32 -14.99 -21.44
N ALA A 193 -25.02 -13.89 -21.68
CA ALA A 193 -25.39 -13.50 -23.04
C ALA A 193 -24.10 -13.19 -23.83
N ARG A 194 -23.75 -14.04 -24.78
CA ARG A 194 -22.80 -13.72 -25.84
C ARG A 194 -23.52 -12.96 -26.94
#